data_f3a4d5d5365b6184c47483808460d162
#
_entry.id   f3a4d5d5365b6184c47483808460d162
#
_cell.length_a   1.000
_cell.length_b   1.000
_cell.length_c   1.000
_cell.angle_alpha   90.00
_cell.angle_beta   90.00
_cell.angle_gamma   90.00
#
_symmetry.space_group_name_H-M   'P 1'
#
loop_
_entity.id
_entity.type
_entity.pdbx_description
1 polymer ?
#
loop_
_entity_poly.entity_id
_entity_poly.type
_entity_poly.pdbx_seq_one_letter_code
_entity_poly.pdbx_strand_id
1 'polypeptide(L)'
;MTSGHRGRHLPRAEAAPLGGSSEAGVADGAATAMPSSPLRVAVVCSSNQNRSMEAHNILSKRGFSVRSFGTGTHVKLPGPAPDKPNVYDFRTTYDQMYNDLLRKDKELYTQNGILHMLDRNKRIKPRPERFQNCKDLFDLILTCEERVYDQVVEDLNSREQETCQPVHVINVDIQDNHEEATLGAFLICELCQCVSISPAPATLSP
;
A
#
# COMPACT_ATOMS: atom_id res chain seq x y z
N MET A 1 51.07 45.22 31.67
CA MET A 1 51.89 46.13 30.83
C MET A 1 51.20 46.27 29.54
N THR A 2 50.54 47.36 29.40
CA THR A 2 50.62 48.44 28.42
C THR A 2 50.06 48.09 27.08
N SER A 3 48.89 48.64 26.75
CA SER A 3 48.71 49.96 26.14
C SER A 3 48.86 49.85 24.63
N GLY A 4 47.99 50.24 23.74
CA GLY A 4 47.00 51.27 23.69
C GLY A 4 46.61 51.51 22.22
N HIS A 5 45.50 52.11 22.09
CA HIS A 5 45.11 53.29 21.28
C HIS A 5 44.81 53.14 19.78
N ARG A 6 43.58 53.28 19.46
CA ARG A 6 42.79 54.42 18.89
C ARG A 6 43.08 54.76 17.42
N GLY A 7 42.01 54.97 16.70
CA GLY A 7 41.96 55.80 15.54
C GLY A 7 40.68 55.66 14.73
N ARG A 8 39.70 56.49 15.03
CA ARG A 8 38.47 56.78 14.27
C ARG A 8 38.81 57.50 12.97
N HIS A 9 38.05 57.31 11.93
CA HIS A 9 37.44 58.44 11.18
C HIS A 9 36.43 57.91 10.14
N LEU A 10 35.18 58.33 10.28
CA LEU A 10 34.25 58.62 9.21
C LEU A 10 34.54 60.05 8.72
N PRO A 11 34.17 60.47 7.52
CA PRO A 11 32.78 60.78 7.21
C PRO A 11 32.32 60.69 5.70
N ARG A 12 31.00 60.72 5.56
CA ARG A 12 30.13 61.54 4.68
C ARG A 12 29.97 61.17 3.23
N ALA A 13 28.82 60.70 2.87
CA ALA A 13 27.63 61.24 2.22
C ALA A 13 27.83 62.08 0.97
N GLU A 14 27.18 61.69 -0.13
CA GLU A 14 26.25 62.48 -0.98
C GLU A 14 25.89 61.69 -2.24
N ALA A 15 24.68 61.52 -2.42
CA ALA A 15 23.56 62.03 -3.18
C ALA A 15 23.26 61.23 -4.45
N ALA A 16 22.01 60.84 -4.53
CA ALA A 16 21.31 60.28 -5.69
C ALA A 16 21.19 61.28 -6.86
N PRO A 17 20.89 60.79 -8.08
CA PRO A 17 19.58 61.13 -8.58
C PRO A 17 18.76 60.00 -9.24
N LEU A 18 17.49 60.25 -9.22
CA LEU A 18 16.33 59.64 -9.83
C LEU A 18 16.44 59.33 -11.32
N GLY A 19 15.92 58.16 -11.72
CA GLY A 19 15.64 57.88 -13.11
C GLY A 19 14.84 56.57 -13.21
N GLY A 20 13.51 56.74 -13.39
CA GLY A 20 12.56 55.66 -13.44
C GLY A 20 12.60 54.80 -14.70
N SER A 21 12.10 53.63 -14.58
CA SER A 21 11.15 53.03 -15.54
C SER A 21 10.58 51.76 -14.92
N SER A 22 9.29 51.72 -14.88
CA SER A 22 8.44 50.61 -14.53
C SER A 22 8.62 49.46 -15.51
N GLU A 23 9.06 48.34 -15.03
CA GLU A 23 8.73 47.07 -15.68
C GLU A 23 8.02 46.17 -14.66
N ALA A 24 6.75 45.95 -14.99
CA ALA A 24 5.90 45.00 -14.29
C ALA A 24 6.47 43.62 -14.44
N GLY A 25 7.20 43.14 -13.43
CA GLY A 25 7.55 41.77 -13.28
C GLY A 25 6.30 40.96 -13.03
N VAL A 26 5.88 40.20 -14.05
CA VAL A 26 4.88 39.14 -13.91
C VAL A 26 5.42 38.18 -12.83
N ALA A 27 4.79 38.19 -11.66
CA ALA A 27 5.00 37.17 -10.67
C ALA A 27 4.48 35.88 -11.27
N ASP A 28 5.42 35.06 -11.74
CA ASP A 28 5.18 33.69 -12.10
C ASP A 28 4.81 32.97 -10.78
N GLY A 29 3.50 32.89 -10.55
CA GLY A 29 2.92 32.14 -9.46
C GLY A 29 3.18 30.65 -9.73
N ALA A 30 4.33 30.16 -9.29
CA ALA A 30 4.54 28.74 -9.14
C ALA A 30 3.44 28.25 -8.20
N ALA A 31 2.35 27.73 -8.77
CA ALA A 31 1.37 26.98 -8.05
C ALA A 31 2.13 25.80 -7.42
N THR A 32 2.42 25.92 -6.13
CA THR A 32 2.90 24.78 -5.33
C THR A 32 1.79 23.75 -5.40
N ALA A 33 1.97 22.75 -6.26
CA ALA A 33 1.11 21.61 -6.32
C ALA A 33 1.06 21.02 -4.90
N MET A 34 -0.12 21.09 -4.27
CA MET A 34 -0.36 20.43 -3.00
C MET A 34 0.04 18.96 -3.20
N PRO A 35 0.84 18.37 -2.29
CA PRO A 35 1.19 16.98 -2.42
C PRO A 35 -0.12 16.17 -2.43
N SER A 36 -0.38 15.48 -3.55
CA SER A 36 -1.52 14.57 -3.65
C SER A 36 -1.41 13.54 -2.54
N SER A 37 -2.52 13.28 -1.85
CA SER A 37 -2.58 12.24 -0.83
C SER A 37 -2.06 10.92 -1.43
N PRO A 38 -1.27 10.13 -0.68
CA PRO A 38 -0.74 8.87 -1.21
C PRO A 38 -1.89 7.92 -1.61
N LEU A 39 -1.70 7.20 -2.72
CA LEU A 39 -2.65 6.21 -3.22
C LEU A 39 -2.90 5.13 -2.15
N ARG A 40 -4.18 4.94 -1.77
CA ARG A 40 -4.59 3.93 -0.79
C ARG A 40 -4.92 2.64 -1.52
N VAL A 41 -4.11 1.62 -1.31
CA VAL A 41 -4.19 0.34 -2.02
C VAL A 41 -4.64 -0.77 -1.09
N ALA A 42 -5.57 -1.61 -1.55
CA ALA A 42 -5.86 -2.90 -0.94
C ALA A 42 -5.53 -4.04 -1.91
N VAL A 43 -4.97 -5.13 -1.41
CA VAL A 43 -4.78 -6.37 -2.16
C VAL A 43 -5.55 -7.50 -1.48
N VAL A 44 -6.35 -8.21 -2.25
CA VAL A 44 -7.32 -9.17 -1.72
C VAL A 44 -7.18 -10.54 -2.43
N CYS A 45 -7.04 -11.60 -1.63
CA CYS A 45 -7.14 -12.98 -2.09
C CYS A 45 -8.17 -13.74 -1.26
N SER A 46 -8.18 -15.06 -1.30
CA SER A 46 -9.18 -15.85 -0.55
C SER A 46 -8.88 -15.94 0.96
N SER A 47 -7.64 -16.23 1.35
CA SER A 47 -7.27 -16.54 2.74
C SER A 47 -6.31 -15.54 3.39
N ASN A 48 -5.88 -14.50 2.68
CA ASN A 48 -4.89 -13.52 3.16
C ASN A 48 -3.60 -14.19 3.70
N GLN A 49 -3.05 -15.12 2.92
CA GLN A 49 -1.87 -15.90 3.30
C GLN A 49 -0.72 -15.77 2.30
N ASN A 50 -0.95 -16.12 1.05
CA ASN A 50 0.09 -16.21 0.02
C ASN A 50 0.09 -14.98 -0.90
N ARG A 51 -0.85 -14.91 -1.84
CA ARG A 51 -0.87 -13.91 -2.93
C ARG A 51 -0.99 -12.48 -2.44
N SER A 52 -1.98 -12.18 -1.62
CA SER A 52 -2.18 -10.83 -1.09
C SER A 52 -1.09 -10.40 -0.13
N MET A 53 -0.49 -11.33 0.61
CA MET A 53 0.59 -11.01 1.55
C MET A 53 1.93 -10.81 0.84
N GLU A 54 2.20 -11.51 -0.25
CA GLU A 54 3.38 -11.24 -1.08
C GLU A 54 3.29 -9.85 -1.71
N ALA A 55 2.13 -9.51 -2.28
CA ALA A 55 1.90 -8.17 -2.81
C ALA A 55 2.01 -7.08 -1.72
N HIS A 56 1.43 -7.31 -0.54
CA HIS A 56 1.56 -6.40 0.61
C HIS A 56 3.04 -6.15 0.96
N ASN A 57 3.83 -7.21 1.02
CA ASN A 57 5.25 -7.13 1.34
C ASN A 57 6.01 -6.27 0.32
N ILE A 58 5.81 -6.52 -0.98
CA ILE A 58 6.51 -5.79 -2.05
C ILE A 58 6.05 -4.32 -2.12
N LEU A 59 4.76 -4.08 -2.08
CA LEU A 59 4.20 -2.71 -2.13
C LEU A 59 4.65 -1.87 -0.94
N SER A 60 4.67 -2.42 0.27
CA SER A 60 5.16 -1.73 1.47
C SER A 60 6.63 -1.34 1.33
N LYS A 61 7.47 -2.23 0.80
CA LYS A 61 8.90 -1.96 0.55
C LYS A 61 9.12 -0.88 -0.50
N ARG A 62 8.17 -0.70 -1.42
CA ARG A 62 8.18 0.35 -2.44
C ARG A 62 7.54 1.66 -1.96
N GLY A 63 7.09 1.74 -0.70
CA GLY A 63 6.56 2.95 -0.09
C GLY A 63 5.07 3.20 -0.32
N PHE A 64 4.32 2.23 -0.85
CA PHE A 64 2.87 2.36 -1.00
C PHE A 64 2.13 2.23 0.34
N SER A 65 1.04 2.98 0.49
CA SER A 65 0.07 2.77 1.55
C SER A 65 -0.82 1.57 1.19
N VAL A 66 -0.52 0.40 1.74
CA VAL A 66 -1.15 -0.86 1.36
C VAL A 66 -1.75 -1.57 2.57
N ARG A 67 -2.92 -2.18 2.34
CA ARG A 67 -3.51 -3.18 3.23
C ARG A 67 -3.83 -4.44 2.43
N SER A 68 -3.95 -5.56 3.12
CA SER A 68 -4.25 -6.85 2.49
C SER A 68 -5.34 -7.61 3.24
N PHE A 69 -6.14 -8.37 2.50
CA PHE A 69 -7.33 -9.05 3.02
C PHE A 69 -7.55 -10.40 2.35
N GLY A 70 -8.43 -11.19 2.98
CA GLY A 70 -9.08 -12.34 2.37
C GLY A 70 -10.59 -12.19 2.36
N THR A 71 -11.27 -12.84 1.43
CA THR A 71 -12.74 -12.83 1.33
C THR A 71 -13.40 -14.07 1.89
N GLY A 72 -12.64 -15.14 2.11
CA GLY A 72 -13.17 -16.42 2.59
C GLY A 72 -13.80 -16.35 3.98
N THR A 73 -14.58 -17.36 4.32
CA THR A 73 -15.14 -17.51 5.67
C THR A 73 -14.11 -18.01 6.67
N HIS A 74 -13.12 -18.76 6.19
CA HIS A 74 -12.01 -19.31 6.94
C HIS A 74 -10.71 -19.19 6.15
N VAL A 75 -9.61 -19.24 6.88
CA VAL A 75 -8.27 -19.37 6.32
C VAL A 75 -8.02 -20.83 5.98
N LYS A 76 -7.59 -21.11 4.75
CA LYS A 76 -7.21 -22.45 4.33
C LYS A 76 -5.74 -22.46 3.92
N LEU A 77 -4.99 -23.37 4.51
CA LEU A 77 -3.60 -23.66 4.17
C LEU A 77 -3.47 -25.12 3.69
N PRO A 78 -2.50 -25.43 2.82
CA PRO A 78 -2.24 -26.80 2.45
C PRO A 78 -2.03 -27.70 3.67
N GLY A 79 -2.58 -28.91 3.60
CA GLY A 79 -2.41 -29.95 4.59
C GLY A 79 -1.61 -31.13 4.04
N PRO A 80 -1.63 -32.29 4.71
CA PRO A 80 -0.89 -33.48 4.30
C PRO A 80 -1.43 -34.10 3.00
N ALA A 81 -2.66 -33.78 2.63
CA ALA A 81 -3.29 -34.20 1.38
C ALA A 81 -4.22 -33.09 0.86
N PRO A 82 -4.54 -33.07 -0.46
CA PRO A 82 -5.38 -32.05 -1.06
C PRO A 82 -6.78 -31.96 -0.46
N ASP A 83 -7.32 -33.06 0.04
CA ASP A 83 -8.63 -33.15 0.69
C ASP A 83 -8.58 -32.89 2.21
N LYS A 84 -7.40 -32.63 2.75
CA LYS A 84 -7.16 -32.38 4.19
C LYS A 84 -6.43 -31.07 4.44
N PRO A 85 -7.01 -29.93 4.06
CA PRO A 85 -6.38 -28.64 4.32
C PRO A 85 -6.34 -28.34 5.82
N ASN A 86 -5.38 -27.51 6.24
CA ASN A 86 -5.41 -26.89 7.54
C ASN A 86 -6.35 -25.69 7.48
N VAL A 87 -7.36 -25.65 8.36
CA VAL A 87 -8.39 -24.61 8.39
C VAL A 87 -8.31 -23.87 9.71
N TYR A 88 -8.27 -22.54 9.63
CA TYR A 88 -8.22 -21.64 10.78
C TYR A 88 -9.29 -20.56 10.67
N ASP A 89 -9.65 -20.01 11.81
CA ASP A 89 -10.45 -18.77 11.87
C ASP A 89 -9.58 -17.55 11.55
N PHE A 90 -10.15 -16.50 10.97
CA PHE A 90 -9.43 -15.25 10.70
C PHE A 90 -8.89 -14.54 11.96
N ARG A 91 -9.40 -14.88 13.14
CA ARG A 91 -8.86 -14.38 14.41
C ARG A 91 -7.57 -15.09 14.84
N THR A 92 -7.22 -16.21 14.22
CA THR A 92 -5.98 -16.93 14.48
C THR A 92 -4.82 -16.11 13.97
N THR A 93 -3.78 -15.91 14.79
CA THR A 93 -2.58 -15.18 14.38
C THR A 93 -1.70 -16.03 13.48
N TYR A 94 -0.89 -15.38 12.65
CA TYR A 94 0.11 -16.08 11.82
C TYR A 94 1.10 -16.86 12.68
N ASP A 95 1.46 -16.34 13.86
CA ASP A 95 2.35 -17.03 14.81
C ASP A 95 1.70 -18.30 15.39
N GLN A 96 0.39 -18.26 15.70
CA GLN A 96 -0.35 -19.44 16.14
C GLN A 96 -0.42 -20.51 15.05
N MET A 97 -0.67 -20.11 13.79
CA MET A 97 -0.66 -21.04 12.64
C MET A 97 0.74 -21.65 12.47
N TYR A 98 1.78 -20.83 12.52
CA TYR A 98 3.17 -21.27 12.43
C TYR A 98 3.49 -22.34 13.47
N ASN A 99 3.19 -22.08 14.74
CA ASN A 99 3.46 -23.00 15.84
C ASN A 99 2.62 -24.29 15.74
N ASP A 100 1.36 -24.19 15.29
CA ASP A 100 0.50 -25.36 15.08
C ASP A 100 1.06 -26.28 13.97
N LEU A 101 1.44 -25.72 12.83
CA LEU A 101 2.02 -26.49 11.71
C LEU A 101 3.40 -27.04 12.05
N LEU A 102 4.21 -26.30 12.80
CA LEU A 102 5.50 -26.77 13.30
C LEU A 102 5.36 -28.02 14.17
N ARG A 103 4.31 -28.09 15.01
CA ARG A 103 4.01 -29.25 15.85
C ARG A 103 3.42 -30.41 15.06
N LYS A 104 2.61 -30.13 14.03
CA LYS A 104 1.97 -31.16 13.20
C LYS A 104 2.97 -31.92 12.35
N ASP A 105 3.76 -31.21 11.57
CA ASP A 105 4.78 -31.79 10.70
C ASP A 105 5.79 -30.72 10.24
N LYS A 106 6.84 -30.56 11.02
CA LYS A 106 7.89 -29.57 10.73
C LYS A 106 8.53 -29.78 9.36
N GLU A 107 8.78 -31.02 8.99
CA GLU A 107 9.48 -31.33 7.75
C GLU A 107 8.61 -31.02 6.52
N LEU A 108 7.37 -31.45 6.51
CA LEU A 108 6.42 -31.19 5.44
C LEU A 108 6.24 -29.69 5.20
N TYR A 109 5.94 -28.93 6.26
CA TYR A 109 5.63 -27.50 6.15
C TYR A 109 6.87 -26.61 5.98
N THR A 110 8.05 -27.12 6.24
CA THR A 110 9.32 -26.50 5.83
C THR A 110 9.55 -26.71 4.32
N GLN A 111 9.41 -27.95 3.84
CA GLN A 111 9.65 -28.28 2.44
C GLN A 111 8.68 -27.59 1.47
N ASN A 112 7.41 -27.50 1.82
CA ASN A 112 6.41 -26.84 0.96
C ASN A 112 6.39 -25.31 1.11
N GLY A 113 7.28 -24.73 1.92
CA GLY A 113 7.43 -23.28 2.08
C GLY A 113 6.39 -22.59 2.96
N ILE A 114 5.44 -23.33 3.55
CA ILE A 114 4.36 -22.73 4.35
C ILE A 114 4.89 -22.06 5.62
N LEU A 115 5.83 -22.67 6.33
CA LEU A 115 6.45 -22.05 7.51
C LEU A 115 7.19 -20.77 7.16
N HIS A 116 7.90 -20.75 6.04
CA HIS A 116 8.57 -19.53 5.55
C HIS A 116 7.57 -18.41 5.20
N MET A 117 6.48 -18.78 4.54
CA MET A 117 5.39 -17.84 4.23
C MET A 117 4.77 -17.24 5.50
N LEU A 118 4.46 -18.06 6.49
CA LEU A 118 3.89 -17.61 7.77
C LEU A 118 4.87 -16.75 8.55
N ASP A 119 6.16 -17.05 8.51
CA ASP A 119 7.22 -16.24 9.12
C ASP A 119 7.31 -14.84 8.48
N ARG A 120 7.19 -14.76 7.16
CA ARG A 120 7.05 -13.48 6.44
C ARG A 120 5.79 -12.74 6.88
N ASN A 121 4.65 -13.42 6.91
CA ASN A 121 3.36 -12.81 7.21
C ASN A 121 3.33 -12.18 8.61
N LYS A 122 3.83 -12.89 9.62
CA LYS A 122 3.86 -12.36 11.00
C LYS A 122 4.76 -11.13 11.18
N ARG A 123 5.74 -10.93 10.29
CA ARG A 123 6.55 -9.70 10.27
C ARG A 123 5.83 -8.50 9.68
N ILE A 124 4.79 -8.73 8.89
CA ILE A 124 4.00 -7.67 8.24
C ILE A 124 2.86 -7.23 9.15
N LYS A 125 2.09 -8.18 9.67
CA LYS A 125 0.96 -7.94 10.59
C LYS A 125 0.65 -9.18 11.42
N PRO A 126 -0.08 -9.04 12.56
CA PRO A 126 -0.26 -10.16 13.49
C PRO A 126 -1.15 -11.28 12.97
N ARG A 127 -2.17 -10.97 12.15
CA ARG A 127 -3.18 -11.94 11.70
C ARG A 127 -3.77 -11.59 10.35
N PRO A 128 -4.38 -12.56 9.64
CA PRO A 128 -5.17 -12.29 8.45
C PRO A 128 -6.38 -11.42 8.79
N GLU A 129 -6.82 -10.66 7.81
CA GLU A 129 -7.99 -9.77 7.95
C GLU A 129 -9.00 -10.10 6.86
N ARG A 130 -10.29 -10.06 7.22
CA ARG A 130 -11.37 -10.29 6.28
C ARG A 130 -11.82 -8.98 5.65
N PHE A 131 -11.90 -8.94 4.31
CA PHE A 131 -12.24 -7.73 3.57
C PHE A 131 -13.61 -7.16 3.98
N GLN A 132 -14.60 -8.01 4.15
CA GLN A 132 -15.97 -7.63 4.48
C GLN A 132 -16.11 -6.97 5.88
N ASN A 133 -15.09 -7.15 6.74
CA ASN A 133 -15.05 -6.54 8.06
C ASN A 133 -14.34 -5.18 8.09
N CYS A 134 -13.67 -4.81 7.00
CA CYS A 134 -12.95 -3.54 6.88
C CYS A 134 -13.88 -2.46 6.31
N LYS A 135 -13.90 -1.30 6.95
CA LYS A 135 -14.67 -0.12 6.50
C LYS A 135 -13.79 1.00 5.96
N ASP A 136 -12.48 0.78 5.89
CA ASP A 136 -11.56 1.77 5.33
C ASP A 136 -11.83 2.00 3.85
N LEU A 137 -11.56 3.22 3.39
CA LEU A 137 -11.70 3.62 2.00
C LEU A 137 -10.38 3.40 1.27
N PHE A 138 -10.49 2.85 0.06
CA PHE A 138 -9.36 2.64 -0.84
C PHE A 138 -9.60 3.33 -2.17
N ASP A 139 -8.52 3.74 -2.81
CA ASP A 139 -8.55 4.30 -4.17
C ASP A 139 -8.45 3.19 -5.21
N LEU A 140 -7.70 2.14 -4.89
CA LEU A 140 -7.44 0.99 -5.75
C LEU A 140 -7.51 -0.31 -4.95
N ILE A 141 -8.32 -1.25 -5.41
CA ILE A 141 -8.40 -2.61 -4.88
C ILE A 141 -7.97 -3.60 -5.97
N LEU A 142 -7.00 -4.41 -5.65
CA LEU A 142 -6.48 -5.46 -6.53
C LEU A 142 -6.87 -6.82 -5.97
N THR A 143 -7.57 -7.61 -6.76
CA THR A 143 -7.96 -8.99 -6.42
C THR A 143 -7.08 -9.98 -7.17
N CYS A 144 -6.88 -11.17 -6.61
CA CYS A 144 -5.94 -12.16 -7.12
C CYS A 144 -6.62 -13.32 -7.88
N GLU A 145 -7.93 -13.33 -7.99
CA GLU A 145 -8.75 -14.28 -8.76
C GLU A 145 -10.17 -13.73 -8.96
N GLU A 146 -10.83 -14.18 -10.03
CA GLU A 146 -12.16 -13.71 -10.43
C GLU A 146 -13.22 -13.87 -9.33
N ARG A 147 -13.22 -15.01 -8.64
CA ARG A 147 -14.15 -15.26 -7.52
C ARG A 147 -13.99 -14.25 -6.40
N VAL A 148 -12.76 -13.86 -6.08
CA VAL A 148 -12.48 -12.83 -5.06
C VAL A 148 -12.92 -11.46 -5.56
N TYR A 149 -12.73 -11.17 -6.84
CA TYR A 149 -13.24 -9.94 -7.47
C TYR A 149 -14.74 -9.81 -7.30
N ASP A 150 -15.51 -10.86 -7.66
CA ASP A 150 -16.97 -10.86 -7.52
C ASP A 150 -17.39 -10.62 -6.06
N GLN A 151 -16.75 -11.28 -5.11
CA GLN A 151 -17.05 -11.11 -3.68
C GLN A 151 -16.73 -9.70 -3.15
N VAL A 152 -15.67 -9.08 -3.64
CA VAL A 152 -15.32 -7.69 -3.29
C VAL A 152 -16.34 -6.72 -3.85
N VAL A 153 -16.69 -6.86 -5.13
CA VAL A 153 -17.68 -5.99 -5.79
C VAL A 153 -19.06 -6.14 -5.15
N GLU A 154 -19.49 -7.37 -4.86
CA GLU A 154 -20.75 -7.63 -4.16
C GLU A 154 -20.76 -6.96 -2.77
N ASP A 155 -19.69 -7.11 -1.99
CA ASP A 155 -19.60 -6.48 -0.67
C ASP A 155 -19.62 -4.96 -0.77
N LEU A 156 -18.88 -4.36 -1.68
CA LEU A 156 -18.86 -2.91 -1.88
C LEU A 156 -20.25 -2.37 -2.28
N ASN A 157 -20.96 -3.08 -3.16
CA ASN A 157 -22.31 -2.70 -3.57
C ASN A 157 -23.36 -2.84 -2.45
N SER A 158 -23.12 -3.74 -1.50
CA SER A 158 -24.01 -3.97 -0.35
C SER A 158 -23.83 -2.95 0.78
N ARG A 159 -22.74 -2.19 0.77
CA ARG A 159 -22.45 -1.18 1.80
C ARG A 159 -23.33 0.04 1.63
N GLU A 160 -23.75 0.65 2.74
CA GLU A 160 -24.37 1.96 2.72
C GLU A 160 -23.33 2.98 2.21
N GLN A 161 -23.72 3.74 1.17
CA GLN A 161 -22.84 4.75 0.57
C GLN A 161 -22.91 6.03 1.42
N GLU A 162 -21.98 6.15 2.35
CA GLU A 162 -21.81 7.38 3.14
C GLU A 162 -21.05 8.45 2.36
N THR A 163 -20.20 8.04 1.43
CA THR A 163 -19.40 8.93 0.58
C THR A 163 -19.48 8.43 -0.86
N CYS A 164 -19.77 9.30 -1.80
CA CYS A 164 -19.77 8.96 -3.24
C CYS A 164 -18.34 8.94 -3.83
N GLN A 165 -17.34 8.47 -3.08
CA GLN A 165 -15.98 8.38 -3.58
C GLN A 165 -15.82 7.14 -4.48
N PRO A 166 -15.30 7.30 -5.70
CA PRO A 166 -15.06 6.19 -6.59
C PRO A 166 -13.90 5.33 -6.06
N VAL A 167 -13.99 4.02 -6.29
CA VAL A 167 -12.93 3.05 -6.07
C VAL A 167 -12.76 2.22 -7.33
N HIS A 168 -11.52 1.96 -7.71
CA HIS A 168 -11.20 1.08 -8.83
C HIS A 168 -10.92 -0.31 -8.30
N VAL A 169 -11.57 -1.32 -8.87
CA VAL A 169 -11.33 -2.73 -8.56
C VAL A 169 -10.79 -3.42 -9.81
N ILE A 170 -9.61 -3.99 -9.72
CA ILE A 170 -8.92 -4.65 -10.84
C ILE A 170 -8.58 -6.07 -10.42
N ASN A 171 -8.97 -7.06 -11.24
CA ASN A 171 -8.56 -8.43 -11.03
C ASN A 171 -7.26 -8.75 -11.78
N VAL A 172 -6.32 -9.37 -11.08
CA VAL A 172 -5.08 -9.92 -11.63
C VAL A 172 -5.06 -11.40 -11.29
N ASP A 173 -5.31 -12.25 -12.27
CA ASP A 173 -5.31 -13.70 -12.03
C ASP A 173 -3.92 -14.20 -11.66
N ILE A 174 -3.82 -14.75 -10.47
CA ILE A 174 -2.59 -15.29 -9.90
C ILE A 174 -2.91 -16.69 -9.37
N GLN A 175 -2.21 -17.70 -9.83
CA GLN A 175 -2.32 -19.04 -9.27
C GLN A 175 -1.78 -19.08 -7.84
N ASP A 176 -2.44 -19.87 -6.99
CA ASP A 176 -2.10 -19.93 -5.56
C ASP A 176 -0.91 -20.87 -5.28
N ASN A 177 0.26 -20.45 -5.74
CA ASN A 177 1.54 -21.04 -5.41
C ASN A 177 2.59 -19.94 -5.18
N HIS A 178 3.73 -20.26 -4.61
CA HIS A 178 4.73 -19.26 -4.18
C HIS A 178 5.36 -18.51 -5.36
N GLU A 179 5.63 -19.20 -6.46
CA GLU A 179 6.25 -18.61 -7.65
C GLU A 179 5.32 -17.61 -8.32
N GLU A 180 4.09 -18.02 -8.61
CA GLU A 180 3.07 -17.17 -9.21
C GLU A 180 2.68 -16.00 -8.30
N ALA A 181 2.66 -16.20 -6.99
CA ALA A 181 2.41 -15.12 -6.03
C ALA A 181 3.49 -14.03 -6.11
N THR A 182 4.76 -14.42 -6.28
CA THR A 182 5.87 -13.46 -6.44
C THR A 182 5.78 -12.71 -7.75
N LEU A 183 5.55 -13.39 -8.87
CA LEU A 183 5.38 -12.76 -10.19
C LEU A 183 4.17 -11.84 -10.21
N GLY A 184 3.05 -12.28 -9.67
CA GLY A 184 1.83 -11.49 -9.55
C GLY A 184 2.00 -10.25 -8.67
N ALA A 185 2.76 -10.35 -7.60
CA ALA A 185 3.07 -9.22 -6.73
C ALA A 185 3.88 -8.13 -7.46
N PHE A 186 4.83 -8.52 -8.31
CA PHE A 186 5.55 -7.56 -9.16
C PHE A 186 4.63 -6.88 -10.16
N LEU A 187 3.75 -7.65 -10.82
CA LEU A 187 2.77 -7.09 -11.76
C LEU A 187 1.82 -6.09 -11.04
N ILE A 188 1.32 -6.46 -9.86
CA ILE A 188 0.50 -5.57 -9.04
C ILE A 188 1.26 -4.28 -8.70
N CYS A 189 2.53 -4.39 -8.36
CA CYS A 189 3.37 -3.23 -8.07
C CYS A 189 3.52 -2.30 -9.28
N GLU A 190 3.75 -2.84 -10.47
CA GLU A 190 3.82 -2.08 -11.71
C GLU A 190 2.49 -1.35 -12.01
N LEU A 191 1.35 -2.02 -11.82
CA LEU A 191 0.04 -1.40 -11.97
C LEU A 191 -0.15 -0.22 -11.00
N CYS A 192 0.22 -0.38 -9.73
CA CYS A 192 0.13 0.69 -8.74
C CYS A 192 1.04 1.88 -9.10
N GLN A 193 2.23 1.63 -9.62
CA GLN A 193 3.14 2.68 -10.09
C GLN A 193 2.54 3.45 -11.28
N CYS A 194 1.96 2.75 -12.26
CA CYS A 194 1.29 3.38 -13.39
C CYS A 194 0.12 4.28 -12.95
N VAL A 195 -0.71 3.81 -12.03
CA VAL A 195 -1.85 4.58 -11.49
C VAL A 195 -1.37 5.81 -10.73
N SER A 196 -0.28 5.70 -9.97
CA SER A 196 0.27 6.82 -9.18
C SER A 196 0.84 7.96 -10.04
N ILE A 197 1.29 7.65 -11.25
CA ILE A 197 1.89 8.62 -12.18
C ILE A 197 0.82 9.33 -13.03
N SER A 198 -0.35 8.70 -13.22
CA SER A 198 -1.42 9.28 -14.01
C SER A 198 -2.01 10.49 -13.29
N PRO A 199 -2.00 11.69 -13.90
CA PRO A 199 -2.71 12.84 -13.34
C PRO A 199 -4.20 12.51 -13.24
N ALA A 200 -4.82 12.88 -12.12
CA ALA A 200 -6.26 12.76 -11.97
C ALA A 200 -6.95 13.39 -13.20
N PRO A 201 -7.98 12.73 -13.78
CA PRO A 201 -8.71 13.35 -14.88
C PRO A 201 -9.24 14.71 -14.44
N ALA A 202 -8.92 15.72 -15.24
CA ALA A 202 -9.45 17.07 -15.00
C ALA A 202 -10.97 16.97 -14.89
N THR A 203 -11.51 17.30 -13.74
CA THR A 203 -12.95 17.42 -13.57
C THR A 203 -13.39 18.58 -14.49
N LEU A 204 -14.04 18.23 -15.59
CA LEU A 204 -14.78 19.21 -16.37
C LEU A 204 -15.89 19.73 -15.45
N SER A 205 -15.66 20.91 -14.89
CA SER A 205 -16.73 21.64 -14.23
C SER A 205 -17.75 22.06 -15.29
N PRO A 206 -19.05 21.93 -14.99
CA PRO A 206 -20.13 22.32 -15.91
C PRO A 206 -20.17 23.82 -16.16
#